data_87a786688f54701d8a0cc490c56ca5b1
#
_entry.id   87a786688f54701d8a0cc490c56ca5b1
#
_cell.length_a   1.000
_cell.length_b   1.000
_cell.length_c   1.000
_cell.angle_alpha   90.00
_cell.angle_beta   90.00
_cell.angle_gamma   90.00
#
_symmetry.space_group_name_H-M   'P 1'
#
loop_
_entity.id
_entity.type
_entity.pdbx_description
1 polymer ?
#
loop_
_entity_poly.entity_id
_entity_poly.type
_entity_poly.pdbx_seq_one_letter_code
_entity_poly.pdbx_strand_id
1 'polypeptide(L)'
;MHGIFYDPMHDEIVVPVALGGAVLTLPGGATGGEPPLRIIQGPRTGLAQPVTVYVDLGHDEIIADSGDNSVLVFPRTANGDVAPIRRIGGPNTRISSIFGLTVDSSRNLIIVANRVEFGRQSNDGILIFNRADNGDVAPKAAIAGPHTGIIKIRQVVADEARGQIFVTVKNNFEYYNPDDPRPSPWNPDQTGFIGVWSVTDNGDVPPRGVIKGPASGLVWPAGVAINPQSHEVYTIDSVSNALFTFSTPEFFVKRPTALSAGR
;
A
#
# COMPACT_ATOMS: atom_id res chain seq x y z
N MET A 1 5.11 -0.25 12.04
CA MET A 1 4.55 0.92 11.32
C MET A 1 5.03 0.84 9.88
N HIS A 2 4.11 0.87 8.92
CA HIS A 2 4.43 0.81 7.49
C HIS A 2 3.91 2.04 6.74
N GLY A 3 3.05 2.83 7.34
CA GLY A 3 2.46 4.00 6.71
C GLY A 3 2.37 5.19 7.66
N ILE A 4 2.48 6.35 7.08
CA ILE A 4 2.20 7.66 7.66
C ILE A 4 1.57 8.48 6.53
N PHE A 5 0.61 9.31 6.84
CA PHE A 5 -0.02 10.20 5.87
C PHE A 5 0.12 11.65 6.31
N TYR A 6 0.52 12.51 5.39
CA TYR A 6 0.45 13.95 5.56
C TYR A 6 -0.73 14.51 4.78
N ASP A 7 -1.60 15.18 5.49
CA ASP A 7 -2.76 15.89 4.94
C ASP A 7 -2.37 17.36 4.68
N PRO A 8 -2.11 17.73 3.43
CA PRO A 8 -1.72 19.10 3.10
C PRO A 8 -2.87 20.11 3.15
N MET A 9 -4.13 19.65 3.16
CA MET A 9 -5.30 20.52 3.23
C MET A 9 -5.54 21.05 4.64
N HIS A 10 -5.22 20.24 5.65
CA HIS A 10 -5.45 20.59 7.05
C HIS A 10 -4.16 20.74 7.85
N ASP A 11 -3.00 20.55 7.21
CA ASP A 11 -1.67 20.57 7.85
C ASP A 11 -1.62 19.57 9.03
N GLU A 12 -1.99 18.32 8.76
CA GLU A 12 -2.07 17.26 9.76
C GLU A 12 -1.22 16.05 9.35
N ILE A 13 -0.61 15.38 10.34
CA ILE A 13 0.08 14.11 10.15
C ILE A 13 -0.75 13.02 10.82
N VAL A 14 -1.11 11.98 10.08
CA VAL A 14 -1.88 10.83 10.58
C VAL A 14 -0.98 9.61 10.66
N VAL A 15 -0.95 8.97 11.85
CA VAL A 15 0.00 7.91 12.18
C VAL A 15 -0.72 6.73 12.84
N PRO A 16 -0.55 5.49 12.34
CA PRO A 16 -1.02 4.30 13.01
C PRO A 16 -0.05 3.90 14.13
N VAL A 17 -0.58 3.52 15.28
CA VAL A 17 0.20 3.07 16.45
C VAL A 17 -0.16 1.62 16.77
N ALA A 18 0.61 0.69 16.22
CA ALA A 18 0.32 -0.74 16.28
C ALA A 18 0.16 -1.25 17.72
N LEU A 19 1.14 -1.01 18.59
CA LEU A 19 1.10 -1.50 19.97
C LEU A 19 0.00 -0.84 20.82
N GLY A 20 -0.40 0.37 20.44
CA GLY A 20 -1.48 1.10 21.12
C GLY A 20 -2.86 0.79 20.58
N GLY A 21 -2.99 0.07 19.45
CA GLY A 21 -4.28 -0.12 18.78
C GLY A 21 -4.96 1.20 18.48
N ALA A 22 -4.22 2.17 17.91
CA ALA A 22 -4.68 3.53 17.76
C ALA A 22 -4.28 4.15 16.42
N VAL A 23 -5.01 5.19 16.03
CA VAL A 23 -4.59 6.14 14.99
C VAL A 23 -4.52 7.52 15.61
N LEU A 24 -3.38 8.18 15.48
CA LEU A 24 -3.12 9.53 15.98
C LEU A 24 -3.16 10.53 14.83
N THR A 25 -3.75 11.69 15.09
CA THR A 25 -3.61 12.87 14.23
C THR A 25 -2.82 13.94 14.98
N LEU A 26 -1.72 14.38 14.38
CA LEU A 26 -0.79 15.37 14.92
C LEU A 26 -0.82 16.63 14.05
N PRO A 27 -0.44 17.81 14.58
CA PRO A 27 -0.20 18.99 13.74
C PRO A 27 0.93 18.71 12.74
N GLY A 28 0.86 19.27 11.53
CA GLY A 28 1.91 19.11 10.50
C GLY A 28 3.27 19.65 10.93
N GLY A 29 3.29 20.71 11.74
CA GLY A 29 4.49 21.30 12.31
C GLY A 29 4.96 20.70 13.65
N ALA A 30 4.46 19.51 14.05
CA ALA A 30 4.82 18.92 15.34
C ALA A 30 6.32 18.64 15.46
N THR A 31 6.92 19.02 16.58
CA THR A 31 8.35 18.88 16.87
C THR A 31 8.65 17.75 17.86
N GLY A 32 7.60 17.01 18.28
CA GLY A 32 7.71 15.80 19.10
C GLY A 32 7.25 15.95 20.55
N GLY A 33 6.95 17.17 21.00
CA GLY A 33 6.45 17.44 22.36
C GLY A 33 4.95 17.74 22.44
N GLU A 34 4.29 17.91 21.31
CA GLU A 34 2.89 18.30 21.22
C GLU A 34 1.96 17.10 21.41
N PRO A 35 0.84 17.29 22.13
CA PRO A 35 -0.18 16.26 22.21
C PRO A 35 -0.85 16.07 20.83
N PRO A 36 -1.36 14.87 20.53
CA PRO A 36 -2.17 14.64 19.35
C PRO A 36 -3.42 15.54 19.34
N LEU A 37 -3.79 16.03 18.16
CA LEU A 37 -5.05 16.74 17.95
C LEU A 37 -6.26 15.81 18.16
N ARG A 38 -6.13 14.55 17.71
CA ARG A 38 -7.16 13.51 17.83
C ARG A 38 -6.50 12.15 18.01
N ILE A 39 -7.18 11.26 18.72
CA ILE A 39 -6.78 9.87 18.95
C ILE A 39 -8.01 8.99 18.69
N ILE A 40 -7.97 8.13 17.70
CA ILE A 40 -8.96 7.06 17.52
C ILE A 40 -8.40 5.84 18.25
N GLN A 41 -9.01 5.48 19.38
CA GLN A 41 -8.55 4.37 20.23
C GLN A 41 -9.68 3.87 21.12
N GLY A 42 -9.74 2.55 21.35
CA GLY A 42 -10.68 1.92 22.26
C GLY A 42 -11.36 0.72 21.61
N PRO A 43 -12.10 -0.10 22.42
CA PRO A 43 -12.66 -1.37 21.97
C PRO A 43 -13.72 -1.23 20.86
N ARG A 44 -14.41 -0.11 20.76
CA ARG A 44 -15.43 0.11 19.74
C ARG A 44 -14.81 0.41 18.36
N THR A 45 -13.55 0.87 18.32
CA THR A 45 -12.88 1.22 17.07
C THR A 45 -12.59 0.00 16.21
N GLY A 46 -12.43 -1.19 16.80
CA GLY A 46 -11.98 -2.38 16.10
C GLY A 46 -10.52 -2.34 15.66
N LEU A 47 -9.75 -1.31 16.05
CA LEU A 47 -8.33 -1.20 15.72
C LEU A 47 -7.52 -2.22 16.54
N ALA A 48 -6.95 -3.20 15.85
CA ALA A 48 -6.01 -4.17 16.40
C ALA A 48 -4.69 -4.06 15.64
N GLN A 49 -3.66 -3.52 16.28
CA GLN A 49 -2.31 -3.38 15.71
C GLN A 49 -2.27 -2.75 14.30
N PRO A 50 -2.88 -1.58 14.08
CA PRO A 50 -2.85 -0.94 12.77
C PRO A 50 -1.41 -0.59 12.37
N VAL A 51 -1.03 -0.87 11.12
CA VAL A 51 0.33 -0.62 10.61
C VAL A 51 0.36 0.32 9.42
N THR A 52 -0.78 0.53 8.76
CA THR A 52 -0.91 1.47 7.64
C THR A 52 -2.15 2.34 7.78
N VAL A 53 -2.08 3.55 7.25
CA VAL A 53 -3.16 4.52 7.25
C VAL A 53 -3.14 5.35 5.97
N TYR A 54 -4.29 5.77 5.52
CA TYR A 54 -4.48 6.71 4.42
C TYR A 54 -5.58 7.71 4.76
N VAL A 55 -5.48 8.94 4.27
CA VAL A 55 -6.56 9.92 4.38
C VAL A 55 -7.12 10.21 3.00
N ASP A 56 -8.38 9.87 2.80
CA ASP A 56 -9.14 10.23 1.61
C ASP A 56 -9.63 11.67 1.75
N LEU A 57 -8.86 12.59 1.19
CA LEU A 57 -9.17 14.03 1.25
C LEU A 57 -10.42 14.39 0.45
N GLY A 58 -10.76 13.59 -0.57
CA GLY A 58 -11.95 13.80 -1.39
C GLY A 58 -13.26 13.49 -0.65
N HIS A 59 -13.21 12.65 0.39
CA HIS A 59 -14.37 12.19 1.13
C HIS A 59 -14.28 12.44 2.64
N ASP A 60 -13.23 13.11 3.10
CA ASP A 60 -13.01 13.44 4.51
C ASP A 60 -12.98 12.20 5.43
N GLU A 61 -12.25 11.15 5.00
CA GLU A 61 -12.19 9.84 5.67
C GLU A 61 -10.75 9.42 6.00
N ILE A 62 -10.58 8.78 7.17
CA ILE A 62 -9.37 8.03 7.53
C ILE A 62 -9.63 6.56 7.27
N ILE A 63 -8.76 5.92 6.50
CA ILE A 63 -8.79 4.50 6.22
C ILE A 63 -7.57 3.86 6.88
N ALA A 64 -7.78 2.88 7.74
CA ALA A 64 -6.73 2.15 8.43
C ALA A 64 -6.91 0.63 8.28
N ASP A 65 -5.80 -0.09 8.32
CA ASP A 65 -5.85 -1.53 8.47
C ASP A 65 -6.07 -1.92 9.93
N SER A 66 -6.45 -3.17 10.14
CA SER A 66 -6.49 -3.80 11.45
C SER A 66 -5.88 -5.21 11.38
N GLY A 67 -5.19 -5.61 12.44
CA GLY A 67 -4.52 -6.92 12.54
C GLY A 67 -5.48 -8.13 12.49
N ASP A 68 -6.79 -7.90 12.48
CA ASP A 68 -7.81 -8.91 12.22
C ASP A 68 -8.12 -9.07 10.71
N ASN A 69 -7.22 -8.59 9.85
CA ASN A 69 -7.32 -8.66 8.39
C ASN A 69 -8.53 -7.88 7.83
N SER A 70 -8.78 -6.71 8.38
CA SER A 70 -9.84 -5.82 7.91
C SER A 70 -9.33 -4.41 7.59
N VAL A 71 -10.08 -3.73 6.75
CA VAL A 71 -9.95 -2.29 6.49
C VAL A 71 -11.07 -1.58 7.25
N LEU A 72 -10.71 -0.59 8.04
CA LEU A 72 -11.61 0.23 8.84
C LEU A 72 -11.65 1.65 8.30
N VAL A 73 -12.81 2.22 8.18
CA VAL A 73 -13.01 3.58 7.68
C VAL A 73 -13.68 4.43 8.76
N PHE A 74 -13.07 5.57 9.05
CA PHE A 74 -13.55 6.54 10.04
C PHE A 74 -13.74 7.91 9.38
N PRO A 75 -14.62 8.77 9.88
CA PRO A 75 -14.57 10.19 9.54
C PRO A 75 -13.20 10.77 9.88
N ARG A 76 -12.66 11.69 9.08
CA ARG A 76 -11.35 12.32 9.34
C ARG A 76 -11.30 12.99 10.72
N THR A 77 -12.42 13.51 11.18
CA THR A 77 -12.55 14.20 12.48
C THR A 77 -12.84 13.24 13.65
N ALA A 78 -12.82 11.92 13.44
CA ALA A 78 -13.06 10.93 14.49
C ALA A 78 -12.07 11.08 15.64
N ASN A 79 -12.55 10.94 16.88
CA ASN A 79 -11.78 11.06 18.10
C ASN A 79 -12.35 10.17 19.21
N GLY A 80 -11.51 9.51 19.98
CA GLY A 80 -11.89 8.63 21.08
C GLY A 80 -12.31 7.22 20.65
N ASP A 81 -13.11 6.58 21.49
CA ASP A 81 -13.62 5.22 21.27
C ASP A 81 -14.88 5.24 20.40
N VAL A 82 -14.69 5.39 19.09
CA VAL A 82 -15.76 5.46 18.09
C VAL A 82 -15.74 4.25 17.17
N ALA A 83 -16.91 3.76 16.79
CA ALA A 83 -17.00 2.69 15.79
C ALA A 83 -16.65 3.22 14.39
N PRO A 84 -16.03 2.38 13.53
CA PRO A 84 -15.84 2.74 12.12
C PRO A 84 -17.21 2.89 11.43
N ILE A 85 -17.27 3.80 10.47
CA ILE A 85 -18.46 3.99 9.63
C ILE A 85 -18.63 2.88 8.59
N ARG A 86 -17.51 2.22 8.23
CA ARG A 86 -17.46 1.01 7.37
C ARG A 86 -16.32 0.11 7.80
N ARG A 87 -16.51 -1.20 7.60
CA ARG A 87 -15.48 -2.22 7.81
C ARG A 87 -15.54 -3.22 6.66
N ILE A 88 -14.44 -3.40 5.95
CA ILE A 88 -14.28 -4.46 4.93
C ILE A 88 -13.46 -5.56 5.58
N GLY A 89 -14.03 -6.75 5.80
CA GLY A 89 -13.35 -7.86 6.45
C GLY A 89 -14.22 -9.10 6.49
N GLY A 90 -13.58 -10.26 6.41
CA GLY A 90 -14.20 -11.58 6.35
C GLY A 90 -13.62 -12.43 5.22
N PRO A 91 -13.95 -13.72 5.15
CA PRO A 91 -13.33 -14.68 4.23
C PRO A 91 -13.53 -14.35 2.74
N ASN A 92 -14.66 -13.76 2.35
CA ASN A 92 -14.93 -13.40 0.96
C ASN A 92 -14.05 -12.24 0.47
N THR A 93 -13.54 -11.40 1.37
CA THR A 93 -12.66 -10.29 1.01
C THR A 93 -11.32 -10.74 0.46
N ARG A 94 -10.90 -11.97 0.76
CA ARG A 94 -9.58 -12.52 0.43
C ARG A 94 -8.40 -11.76 1.09
N ILE A 95 -8.69 -10.84 2.01
CA ILE A 95 -7.66 -10.14 2.80
C ILE A 95 -7.02 -11.14 3.76
N SER A 96 -5.70 -11.26 3.68
CA SER A 96 -4.90 -12.15 4.52
C SER A 96 -3.97 -11.38 5.46
N SER A 97 -3.25 -10.41 4.95
CA SER A 97 -2.43 -9.48 5.73
C SER A 97 -2.21 -8.20 4.94
N ILE A 98 -2.51 -7.05 5.52
CA ILE A 98 -2.39 -5.76 4.85
C ILE A 98 -1.01 -5.18 5.11
N PHE A 99 -0.24 -4.94 4.05
CA PHE A 99 1.10 -4.34 4.13
C PHE A 99 1.13 -2.89 3.64
N GLY A 100 0.13 -2.48 2.88
CA GLY A 100 -0.06 -1.12 2.43
C GLY A 100 -1.49 -0.93 1.95
N LEU A 101 -1.98 0.28 2.03
CA LEU A 101 -3.25 0.68 1.45
C LEU A 101 -3.17 2.08 0.88
N THR A 102 -3.98 2.34 -0.14
CA THR A 102 -4.15 3.64 -0.75
C THR A 102 -5.58 3.78 -1.28
N VAL A 103 -5.95 4.97 -1.66
CA VAL A 103 -7.26 5.27 -2.23
C VAL A 103 -7.09 5.90 -3.61
N ASP A 104 -7.98 5.57 -4.52
CA ASP A 104 -8.25 6.37 -5.71
C ASP A 104 -9.61 7.03 -5.49
N SER A 105 -9.60 8.25 -4.93
CA SER A 105 -10.81 9.00 -4.59
C SER A 105 -11.64 9.31 -5.83
N SER A 106 -10.96 9.58 -6.96
CA SER A 106 -11.61 9.95 -8.22
C SER A 106 -12.44 8.80 -8.81
N ARG A 107 -12.05 7.55 -8.54
CA ARG A 107 -12.76 6.34 -8.98
C ARG A 107 -13.47 5.60 -7.86
N ASN A 108 -13.48 6.16 -6.65
CA ASN A 108 -14.08 5.55 -5.47
C ASN A 108 -13.54 4.14 -5.20
N LEU A 109 -12.22 3.97 -5.13
CA LEU A 109 -11.57 2.69 -4.90
C LEU A 109 -10.69 2.73 -3.64
N ILE A 110 -10.72 1.64 -2.87
CA ILE A 110 -9.72 1.30 -1.85
C ILE A 110 -8.84 0.19 -2.42
N ILE A 111 -7.53 0.38 -2.37
CA ILE A 111 -6.54 -0.51 -2.97
C ILE A 111 -5.63 -1.03 -1.85
N VAL A 112 -5.52 -2.34 -1.73
CA VAL A 112 -4.84 -3.04 -0.65
C VAL A 112 -3.68 -3.86 -1.20
N ALA A 113 -2.49 -3.65 -0.68
CA ALA A 113 -1.36 -4.56 -0.84
C ALA A 113 -1.55 -5.75 0.11
N ASN A 114 -2.07 -6.85 -0.42
CA ASN A 114 -2.40 -8.04 0.32
C ASN A 114 -1.27 -9.05 0.28
N ARG A 115 -0.82 -9.51 1.44
CA ARG A 115 0.21 -10.52 1.57
C ARG A 115 -0.35 -11.78 2.21
N VAL A 116 -0.02 -12.94 1.66
CA VAL A 116 -0.34 -14.23 2.24
C VAL A 116 0.85 -14.72 3.05
N GLU A 117 0.64 -14.96 4.35
CA GLU A 117 1.73 -15.39 5.24
C GLU A 117 2.24 -16.81 4.92
N PHE A 118 3.54 -16.97 5.17
CA PHE A 118 4.42 -18.13 5.18
C PHE A 118 3.85 -19.51 4.79
N GLY A 119 4.47 -20.14 3.78
CA GLY A 119 4.44 -21.59 3.57
C GLY A 119 3.41 -22.10 2.56
N ARG A 120 2.62 -21.25 1.93
CA ARG A 120 1.75 -21.60 0.79
C ARG A 120 2.21 -20.85 -0.46
N GLN A 121 1.91 -21.37 -1.65
CA GLN A 121 2.12 -20.63 -2.89
C GLN A 121 1.57 -19.22 -2.69
N SER A 122 2.44 -18.20 -2.83
CA SER A 122 2.08 -16.83 -2.49
C SER A 122 0.95 -16.36 -3.40
N ASN A 123 -0.22 -16.15 -2.83
CA ASN A 123 -1.30 -15.40 -3.47
C ASN A 123 -1.20 -13.92 -3.08
N ASP A 124 0.01 -13.45 -2.85
CA ASP A 124 0.29 -12.03 -2.68
C ASP A 124 -0.25 -11.29 -3.90
N GLY A 125 -0.81 -10.13 -3.67
CA GLY A 125 -1.39 -9.38 -4.77
C GLY A 125 -1.99 -8.06 -4.32
N ILE A 126 -2.62 -7.42 -5.27
CA ILE A 126 -3.35 -6.17 -5.07
C ILE A 126 -4.83 -6.51 -5.07
N LEU A 127 -5.53 -6.16 -4.00
CA LEU A 127 -6.99 -6.25 -3.93
C LEU A 127 -7.59 -4.86 -4.09
N ILE A 128 -8.61 -4.75 -4.92
CA ILE A 128 -9.30 -3.49 -5.21
C ILE A 128 -10.74 -3.63 -4.78
N PHE A 129 -11.19 -2.75 -3.90
CA PHE A 129 -12.57 -2.67 -3.41
C PHE A 129 -13.21 -1.36 -3.84
N ASN A 130 -14.54 -1.30 -3.88
CA ASN A 130 -15.21 -0.02 -3.96
C ASN A 130 -15.12 0.69 -2.60
N ARG A 131 -14.95 2.00 -2.58
CA ARG A 131 -14.86 2.79 -1.35
C ARG A 131 -16.06 2.59 -0.43
N ALA A 132 -17.25 2.40 -0.99
CA ALA A 132 -18.49 2.20 -0.24
C ALA A 132 -18.72 0.76 0.24
N ASP A 133 -17.83 -0.18 -0.08
CA ASP A 133 -17.97 -1.57 0.36
C ASP A 133 -17.94 -1.66 1.89
N ASN A 134 -18.74 -2.57 2.43
CA ASN A 134 -18.90 -2.80 3.86
C ASN A 134 -19.23 -4.27 4.13
N GLY A 135 -18.60 -4.84 5.16
CA GLY A 135 -18.78 -6.25 5.54
C GLY A 135 -17.91 -7.22 4.76
N ASP A 136 -18.35 -8.46 4.66
CA ASP A 136 -17.64 -9.57 4.01
C ASP A 136 -17.97 -9.62 2.50
N VAL A 137 -17.35 -8.75 1.74
CA VAL A 137 -17.56 -8.58 0.31
C VAL A 137 -16.36 -9.05 -0.50
N ALA A 138 -16.59 -9.63 -1.67
CA ALA A 138 -15.50 -9.95 -2.59
C ALA A 138 -14.87 -8.68 -3.17
N PRO A 139 -13.54 -8.66 -3.43
CA PRO A 139 -12.90 -7.53 -4.11
C PRO A 139 -13.48 -7.36 -5.52
N LYS A 140 -13.62 -6.12 -5.95
CA LYS A 140 -14.02 -5.74 -7.32
C LYS A 140 -13.02 -6.26 -8.35
N ALA A 141 -11.73 -6.24 -8.02
CA ALA A 141 -10.66 -6.81 -8.81
C ALA A 141 -9.53 -7.31 -7.89
N ALA A 142 -8.80 -8.31 -8.39
CA ALA A 142 -7.62 -8.84 -7.71
C ALA A 142 -6.52 -9.10 -8.74
N ILE A 143 -5.37 -8.47 -8.56
CA ILE A 143 -4.19 -8.64 -9.41
C ILE A 143 -3.24 -9.55 -8.64
N ALA A 144 -3.18 -10.82 -9.01
CA ALA A 144 -2.37 -11.84 -8.35
C ALA A 144 -2.10 -13.00 -9.31
N GLY A 145 -0.96 -13.66 -9.13
CA GLY A 145 -0.55 -14.82 -9.92
C GLY A 145 0.91 -14.71 -10.38
N PRO A 146 1.46 -15.79 -10.96
CA PRO A 146 2.87 -15.87 -11.31
C PRO A 146 3.35 -14.83 -12.32
N HIS A 147 2.51 -14.42 -13.28
CA HIS A 147 2.88 -13.41 -14.28
C HIS A 147 2.98 -12.00 -13.71
N THR A 148 2.35 -11.73 -12.56
CA THR A 148 2.52 -10.45 -11.88
C THR A 148 3.94 -10.27 -11.33
N GLY A 149 4.63 -11.37 -11.00
CA GLY A 149 5.89 -11.34 -10.27
C GLY A 149 5.76 -10.88 -8.82
N ILE A 150 4.54 -10.67 -8.33
CA ILE A 150 4.30 -10.21 -6.94
C ILE A 150 4.55 -11.36 -5.98
N ILE A 151 5.63 -11.23 -5.24
CA ILE A 151 5.97 -12.04 -4.09
C ILE A 151 6.40 -11.10 -2.96
N LYS A 152 5.89 -11.29 -1.76
CA LYS A 152 6.21 -10.42 -0.60
C LYS A 152 5.97 -8.93 -0.91
N ILE A 153 4.75 -8.62 -1.37
CA ILE A 153 4.26 -7.24 -1.57
C ILE A 153 4.44 -6.40 -0.30
N ARG A 154 4.76 -5.10 -0.46
CA ARG A 154 5.02 -4.20 0.68
C ARG A 154 4.08 -3.00 0.68
N GLN A 155 4.34 -2.01 -0.12
CA GLN A 155 3.60 -0.77 -0.14
C GLN A 155 2.95 -0.53 -1.50
N VAL A 156 1.90 0.27 -1.48
CA VAL A 156 1.13 0.65 -2.66
C VAL A 156 0.81 2.14 -2.61
N VAL A 157 0.87 2.79 -3.76
CA VAL A 157 0.41 4.18 -3.94
C VAL A 157 -0.32 4.30 -5.28
N ALA A 158 -1.41 5.07 -5.29
CA ALA A 158 -2.18 5.34 -6.50
C ALA A 158 -1.78 6.67 -7.15
N ASP A 159 -1.63 6.66 -8.47
CA ASP A 159 -1.73 7.88 -9.31
C ASP A 159 -3.18 8.01 -9.78
N GLU A 160 -3.96 8.77 -9.03
CA GLU A 160 -5.37 8.96 -9.32
C GLU A 160 -5.60 9.63 -10.69
N ALA A 161 -4.73 10.56 -11.11
CA ALA A 161 -4.88 11.25 -12.37
C ALA A 161 -4.82 10.29 -13.57
N ARG A 162 -4.07 9.18 -13.45
CA ARG A 162 -3.85 8.20 -14.51
C ARG A 162 -4.50 6.85 -14.24
N GLY A 163 -5.01 6.62 -13.04
CA GLY A 163 -5.55 5.32 -12.61
C GLY A 163 -4.47 4.25 -12.58
N GLN A 164 -3.28 4.60 -12.11
CA GLN A 164 -2.16 3.68 -11.98
C GLN A 164 -1.90 3.32 -10.52
N ILE A 165 -1.36 2.13 -10.32
CA ILE A 165 -1.00 1.59 -9.01
C ILE A 165 0.48 1.28 -9.04
N PHE A 166 1.27 1.93 -8.20
CA PHE A 166 2.68 1.64 -7.99
C PHE A 166 2.84 0.77 -6.77
N VAL A 167 3.61 -0.30 -6.88
CA VAL A 167 3.76 -1.31 -5.83
C VAL A 167 5.23 -1.65 -5.63
N THR A 168 5.67 -1.70 -4.38
CA THR A 168 6.96 -2.29 -4.03
C THR A 168 6.81 -3.77 -3.73
N VAL A 169 7.69 -4.57 -4.32
CA VAL A 169 7.76 -6.02 -4.16
C VAL A 169 9.16 -6.38 -3.69
N LYS A 170 9.25 -7.04 -2.55
CA LYS A 170 10.53 -7.60 -2.07
C LYS A 170 10.93 -8.81 -2.89
N ASN A 171 12.19 -9.11 -2.83
CA ASN A 171 12.72 -10.38 -3.32
C ASN A 171 12.30 -11.55 -2.40
N ASN A 172 12.35 -12.77 -2.96
CA ASN A 172 12.09 -14.02 -2.26
C ASN A 172 13.29 -14.51 -1.42
N PHE A 173 14.06 -13.60 -0.83
CA PHE A 173 15.10 -13.98 0.13
C PHE A 173 14.42 -14.65 1.31
N GLU A 174 14.48 -15.97 1.35
CA GLU A 174 14.31 -16.72 2.56
C GLU A 174 15.55 -16.51 3.43
N TYR A 175 15.35 -15.87 4.58
CA TYR A 175 16.26 -15.79 5.71
C TYR A 175 17.76 -15.70 5.38
N TYR A 176 18.33 -14.52 5.55
CA TYR A 176 19.76 -14.44 5.88
C TYR A 176 19.95 -15.18 7.21
N ASN A 177 20.49 -16.37 7.14
CA ASN A 177 21.05 -17.09 8.29
C ASN A 177 22.54 -16.75 8.33
N PRO A 178 23.02 -15.95 9.31
CA PRO A 178 24.44 -15.61 9.40
C PRO A 178 25.32 -16.85 9.64
N ASP A 179 24.74 -17.96 10.10
CA ASP A 179 25.43 -19.23 10.35
C ASP A 179 25.40 -20.18 9.14
N ASP A 180 24.75 -19.79 8.04
CA ASP A 180 24.75 -20.59 6.81
C ASP A 180 26.01 -20.30 5.98
N PRO A 181 26.94 -21.27 5.84
CA PRO A 181 28.19 -21.09 5.10
C PRO A 181 27.99 -20.98 3.57
N ARG A 182 26.74 -21.11 3.09
CA ARG A 182 26.47 -20.91 1.67
C ARG A 182 26.68 -19.44 1.32
N PRO A 183 27.30 -19.15 0.15
CA PRO A 183 27.47 -17.75 -0.24
C PRO A 183 26.13 -17.04 -0.21
N SER A 184 26.15 -15.83 0.35
CA SER A 184 24.97 -14.95 0.35
C SER A 184 24.31 -15.04 -1.03
N PRO A 185 23.03 -15.38 -1.10
CA PRO A 185 22.32 -15.52 -2.36
C PRO A 185 22.06 -14.13 -2.98
N TRP A 186 23.08 -13.28 -3.04
CA TRP A 186 23.07 -12.10 -3.87
C TRP A 186 22.96 -12.55 -5.32
N ASN A 187 21.74 -12.90 -5.71
CA ASN A 187 21.43 -13.11 -7.11
C ASN A 187 20.83 -11.79 -7.63
N PRO A 188 21.52 -11.07 -8.50
CA PRO A 188 21.03 -9.84 -9.09
C PRO A 188 19.72 -10.05 -9.86
N ASP A 189 19.42 -11.27 -10.29
CA ASP A 189 18.16 -11.62 -10.96
C ASP A 189 16.99 -11.78 -9.98
N GLN A 190 17.28 -11.86 -8.67
CA GLN A 190 16.29 -12.00 -7.61
C GLN A 190 16.08 -10.72 -6.79
N THR A 191 16.45 -9.56 -7.30
CA THR A 191 16.22 -8.28 -6.64
C THR A 191 14.74 -7.93 -6.59
N GLY A 192 14.34 -7.19 -5.55
CA GLY A 192 13.01 -6.59 -5.50
C GLY A 192 12.79 -5.60 -6.63
N PHE A 193 11.56 -5.15 -6.79
CA PHE A 193 11.22 -4.22 -7.86
C PHE A 193 10.07 -3.28 -7.45
N ILE A 194 9.92 -2.21 -8.22
CA ILE A 194 8.69 -1.41 -8.23
C ILE A 194 7.95 -1.75 -9.52
N GLY A 195 6.71 -2.21 -9.40
CA GLY A 195 5.84 -2.52 -10.53
C GLY A 195 4.69 -1.52 -10.65
N VAL A 196 4.22 -1.31 -11.86
CA VAL A 196 3.10 -0.41 -12.17
C VAL A 196 1.97 -1.18 -12.85
N TRP A 197 0.77 -1.11 -12.28
CA TRP A 197 -0.47 -1.67 -12.83
C TRP A 197 -1.51 -0.58 -13.05
N SER A 198 -2.61 -0.92 -13.69
CA SER A 198 -3.80 -0.07 -13.77
C SER A 198 -4.84 -0.50 -12.72
N VAL A 199 -5.63 0.45 -12.24
CA VAL A 199 -6.81 0.16 -11.41
C VAL A 199 -7.88 -0.67 -12.15
N THR A 200 -7.75 -0.83 -13.46
CA THR A 200 -8.64 -1.66 -14.29
C THR A 200 -8.09 -3.06 -14.55
N ASP A 201 -6.87 -3.35 -14.11
CA ASP A 201 -6.29 -4.68 -14.27
C ASP A 201 -6.93 -5.67 -13.30
N ASN A 202 -7.03 -6.92 -13.73
CA ASN A 202 -7.60 -8.01 -12.93
C ASN A 202 -6.98 -9.35 -13.36
N GLY A 203 -6.77 -10.25 -12.39
CA GLY A 203 -6.20 -11.58 -12.62
C GLY A 203 -4.67 -11.57 -12.67
N ASP A 204 -4.11 -12.58 -13.32
CA ASP A 204 -2.68 -12.83 -13.44
C ASP A 204 -2.08 -12.07 -14.62
N VAL A 205 -1.89 -10.77 -14.44
CA VAL A 205 -1.38 -9.87 -15.50
C VAL A 205 -0.02 -9.29 -15.09
N PRO A 206 0.94 -9.21 -16.02
CA PRO A 206 2.24 -8.61 -15.74
C PRO A 206 2.12 -7.10 -15.50
N PRO A 207 3.08 -6.49 -14.79
CA PRO A 207 3.14 -5.04 -14.64
C PRO A 207 3.32 -4.35 -16.00
N ARG A 208 2.74 -3.19 -16.13
CA ARG A 208 2.84 -2.32 -17.34
C ARG A 208 4.17 -1.58 -17.42
N GLY A 209 4.84 -1.43 -16.29
CA GLY A 209 6.15 -0.82 -16.13
C GLY A 209 6.86 -1.39 -14.90
N VAL A 210 8.19 -1.44 -14.95
CA VAL A 210 9.00 -2.04 -13.87
C VAL A 210 10.29 -1.25 -13.69
N ILE A 211 10.62 -0.93 -12.43
CA ILE A 211 11.98 -0.50 -12.03
C ILE A 211 12.63 -1.69 -11.34
N LYS A 212 13.62 -2.31 -11.98
CA LYS A 212 14.28 -3.54 -11.53
C LYS A 212 15.70 -3.67 -12.08
N GLY A 213 16.44 -4.59 -11.50
CA GLY A 213 17.74 -5.01 -12.00
C GLY A 213 18.92 -4.35 -11.28
N PRO A 214 20.14 -4.80 -11.53
CA PRO A 214 21.33 -4.38 -10.78
C PRO A 214 21.57 -2.87 -10.81
N ALA A 215 21.32 -2.23 -11.95
CA ALA A 215 21.49 -0.79 -12.11
C ALA A 215 20.47 0.04 -11.32
N SER A 216 19.35 -0.53 -10.88
CA SER A 216 18.40 0.16 -10.02
C SER A 216 18.87 0.30 -8.58
N GLY A 217 19.77 -0.57 -8.12
CA GLY A 217 20.20 -0.65 -6.73
C GLY A 217 19.14 -1.25 -5.78
N LEU A 218 17.96 -1.63 -6.28
CA LEU A 218 16.87 -2.14 -5.46
C LEU A 218 17.12 -3.58 -5.04
N VAL A 219 17.05 -3.83 -3.72
CA VAL A 219 17.15 -5.17 -3.12
C VAL A 219 15.87 -5.51 -2.39
N TRP A 220 15.48 -4.67 -1.43
CA TRP A 220 14.27 -4.80 -0.64
C TRP A 220 13.49 -3.48 -0.57
N PRO A 221 12.90 -3.03 -1.67
CA PRO A 221 12.09 -1.82 -1.63
C PRO A 221 10.91 -2.03 -0.67
N ALA A 222 10.75 -1.09 0.26
CA ALA A 222 9.80 -1.20 1.36
C ALA A 222 8.67 -0.17 1.27
N GLY A 223 9.00 1.10 1.03
CA GLY A 223 8.03 2.17 0.85
C GLY A 223 8.03 2.68 -0.58
N VAL A 224 6.94 3.29 -1.03
CA VAL A 224 6.84 3.95 -2.32
C VAL A 224 6.07 5.26 -2.21
N ALA A 225 6.57 6.28 -2.87
CA ALA A 225 5.88 7.55 -3.10
C ALA A 225 6.12 8.00 -4.55
N ILE A 226 5.25 8.84 -5.06
CA ILE A 226 5.35 9.36 -6.42
C ILE A 226 5.21 10.87 -6.42
N ASN A 227 5.89 11.52 -7.35
CA ASN A 227 5.62 12.91 -7.73
C ASN A 227 5.26 12.93 -9.22
N PRO A 228 3.96 12.97 -9.56
CA PRO A 228 3.52 12.95 -10.95
C PRO A 228 3.89 14.22 -11.74
N GLN A 229 4.25 15.31 -11.06
CA GLN A 229 4.64 16.59 -11.71
C GLN A 229 6.10 16.56 -12.16
N SER A 230 7.00 16.04 -11.32
CA SER A 230 8.41 15.84 -11.67
C SER A 230 8.68 14.51 -12.37
N HIS A 231 7.66 13.64 -12.52
CA HIS A 231 7.77 12.28 -13.06
C HIS A 231 8.75 11.40 -12.30
N GLU A 232 8.70 11.47 -10.99
CA GLU A 232 9.61 10.76 -10.10
C GLU A 232 8.89 9.74 -9.23
N VAL A 233 9.59 8.62 -9.02
CA VAL A 233 9.22 7.57 -8.07
C VAL A 233 10.28 7.51 -6.99
N TYR A 234 9.85 7.57 -5.75
CA TYR A 234 10.71 7.49 -4.56
C TYR A 234 10.49 6.15 -3.87
N THR A 235 11.55 5.55 -3.38
CA THR A 235 11.45 4.34 -2.56
C THR A 235 12.57 4.27 -1.53
N ILE A 236 12.26 3.73 -0.37
CA ILE A 236 13.26 3.32 0.62
C ILE A 236 13.56 1.84 0.43
N ASP A 237 14.84 1.47 0.53
CA ASP A 237 15.29 0.08 0.46
C ASP A 237 15.86 -0.35 1.81
N SER A 238 15.29 -1.42 2.39
CA SER A 238 15.60 -1.85 3.76
C SER A 238 16.96 -2.54 3.88
N VAL A 239 17.52 -3.08 2.79
CA VAL A 239 18.85 -3.72 2.80
C VAL A 239 19.91 -2.71 2.52
N SER A 240 19.73 -1.87 1.49
CA SER A 240 20.68 -0.82 1.14
C SER A 240 20.70 0.33 2.16
N ASN A 241 19.67 0.38 3.05
CA ASN A 241 19.46 1.46 4.01
C ASN A 241 19.51 2.85 3.34
N ALA A 242 18.84 2.96 2.20
CA ALA A 242 18.93 4.11 1.30
C ALA A 242 17.54 4.55 0.81
N LEU A 243 17.46 5.83 0.44
CA LEU A 243 16.36 6.42 -0.32
C LEU A 243 16.81 6.52 -1.78
N PHE A 244 16.00 5.99 -2.67
CA PHE A 244 16.20 6.08 -4.12
C PHE A 244 15.15 6.98 -4.75
N THR A 245 15.59 7.72 -5.76
CA THR A 245 14.72 8.52 -6.63
C THR A 245 14.96 8.07 -8.07
N PHE A 246 13.88 7.74 -8.77
CA PHE A 246 13.91 7.34 -10.17
C PHE A 246 13.12 8.34 -11.01
N SER A 247 13.76 8.91 -12.03
CA SER A 247 13.07 9.67 -13.06
C SER A 247 12.50 8.70 -14.09
N THR A 248 11.18 8.63 -14.19
CA THR A 248 10.44 7.64 -15.00
C THR A 248 9.30 8.30 -15.77
N PRO A 249 9.61 9.27 -16.67
CA PRO A 249 8.57 10.01 -17.39
C PRO A 249 7.62 9.10 -18.16
N GLU A 250 8.08 7.93 -18.60
CA GLU A 250 7.29 6.93 -19.33
C GLU A 250 6.15 6.33 -18.50
N PHE A 251 6.23 6.36 -17.18
CA PHE A 251 5.14 5.90 -16.30
C PHE A 251 4.05 6.96 -16.15
N PHE A 252 4.36 8.22 -16.40
CA PHE A 252 3.47 9.35 -16.21
C PHE A 252 2.88 9.90 -17.52
N VAL A 253 3.09 9.22 -18.64
CA VAL A 253 2.45 9.57 -19.93
C VAL A 253 1.04 8.95 -19.97
N LYS A 254 0.02 9.75 -20.30
CA LYS A 254 -1.32 9.20 -20.62
C LYS A 254 -1.18 8.28 -21.83
N ARG A 255 -1.30 6.99 -21.63
CA ARG A 255 -1.42 6.04 -22.76
C ARG A 255 -2.76 6.28 -23.45
N PRO A 256 -2.79 6.37 -24.81
CA PRO A 256 -4.06 6.41 -25.52
C PRO A 256 -4.88 5.19 -25.10
N THR A 257 -6.14 5.41 -24.75
CA THR A 257 -7.10 4.31 -24.60
C THR A 257 -7.09 3.55 -25.91
N ALA A 258 -6.75 2.27 -25.90
CA ALA A 258 -6.84 1.43 -27.08
C ALA A 258 -8.28 1.58 -27.63
N LEU A 259 -8.41 2.18 -28.79
CA LEU A 259 -9.67 2.20 -29.53
C LEU A 259 -10.09 0.74 -29.66
N SER A 260 -11.24 0.39 -29.09
CA SER A 260 -11.89 -0.89 -29.33
C SER A 260 -11.96 -1.06 -30.85
N ALA A 261 -11.11 -1.95 -31.39
CA ALA A 261 -11.25 -2.36 -32.76
C ALA A 261 -12.61 -3.05 -32.86
N GLY A 262 -13.59 -2.34 -33.34
CA GLY A 262 -14.87 -2.90 -33.72
C GLY A 262 -14.67 -3.92 -34.83
N ARG A 263 -15.16 -5.10 -34.61
CA ARG A 263 -15.64 -6.04 -35.64
C ARG A 263 -16.99 -6.57 -35.23
#